data_6b4f6ff5d08483124ff95f468232f502
#
_entry.id   6b4f6ff5d08483124ff95f468232f502
#
_cell.length_a   1.000
_cell.length_b   1.000
_cell.length_c   1.000
_cell.angle_alpha   90.00
_cell.angle_beta   90.00
_cell.angle_gamma   90.00
#
_symmetry.space_group_name_H-M   'P 1'
#
loop_
_entity.id
_entity.type
_entity.pdbx_description
1 polymer ?
#
loop_
_entity_poly.entity_id
_entity_poly.type
_entity_poly.pdbx_seq_one_letter_code
_entity_poly.pdbx_strand_id
1 'polypeptide(L)'
;MNKKQILYSTLALVILFGLLYGVYMLIGGGPDASLIAKVKTDRPSERTMWNREGAHTLAVFSDHQCPACKIFHEYLGGFEATTSPNFALTKNTAFVFHYFPLYQIHEHAFPLGYAAEAAARQGKFEEITKRFFTDQSKLEGVQDIKPYIAQVAKDLKLDEKKFTKDMNDKALQSVVQDDLALGEKLGVNSTPTFFLDGEKLENLAPADLLKALKDLK
;
A
#
# COMPACT_ATOMS: atom_id res chain seq x y z
N MET A 1 -5.86 -3.80 54.33
CA MET A 1 -7.06 -3.56 53.47
C MET A 1 -7.93 -4.81 53.58
N ASN A 2 -9.24 -4.63 53.89
CA ASN A 2 -10.18 -5.74 54.09
C ASN A 2 -10.52 -6.35 52.71
N LYS A 3 -10.74 -7.67 52.61
CA LYS A 3 -11.10 -8.38 51.37
C LYS A 3 -12.26 -7.68 50.59
N LYS A 4 -13.24 -7.14 51.33
CA LYS A 4 -14.33 -6.37 50.73
C LYS A 4 -13.89 -5.06 50.10
N GLN A 5 -12.92 -4.35 50.71
CA GLN A 5 -12.38 -3.10 50.12
C GLN A 5 -11.58 -3.37 48.86
N ILE A 6 -10.83 -4.46 48.83
CA ILE A 6 -10.11 -4.91 47.62
C ILE A 6 -11.10 -5.25 46.51
N LEU A 7 -12.18 -5.97 46.82
CA LEU A 7 -13.19 -6.36 45.85
C LEU A 7 -13.91 -5.12 45.27
N TYR A 8 -14.28 -4.14 46.11
CA TYR A 8 -14.92 -2.91 45.61
C TYR A 8 -14.00 -2.03 44.80
N SER A 9 -12.72 -1.95 45.17
CA SER A 9 -11.75 -1.17 44.37
C SER A 9 -11.47 -1.81 43.02
N THR A 10 -11.34 -3.13 42.92
CA THR A 10 -11.18 -3.83 41.64
C THR A 10 -12.42 -3.70 40.76
N LEU A 11 -13.63 -3.83 41.35
CA LEU A 11 -14.86 -3.64 40.58
C LEU A 11 -14.99 -2.20 40.05
N ALA A 12 -14.66 -1.19 40.87
CA ALA A 12 -14.67 0.20 40.44
C ALA A 12 -13.69 0.47 39.30
N LEU A 13 -12.49 -0.12 39.34
CA LEU A 13 -11.51 -0.02 38.25
C LEU A 13 -12.02 -0.66 36.95
N VAL A 14 -12.60 -1.87 37.03
CA VAL A 14 -13.17 -2.54 35.84
C VAL A 14 -14.29 -1.71 35.23
N ILE A 15 -15.18 -1.14 36.06
CA ILE A 15 -16.25 -0.25 35.55
C ILE A 15 -15.65 1.01 34.90
N LEU A 16 -14.66 1.63 35.55
CA LEU A 16 -13.99 2.82 35.02
C LEU A 16 -13.33 2.54 33.67
N PHE A 17 -12.55 1.42 33.57
CA PHE A 17 -11.93 1.03 32.30
C PHE A 17 -12.98 0.66 31.24
N GLY A 18 -14.07 0.01 31.61
CA GLY A 18 -15.18 -0.28 30.71
C GLY A 18 -15.86 1.00 30.18
N LEU A 19 -16.06 1.99 31.04
CA LEU A 19 -16.60 3.30 30.64
C LEU A 19 -15.62 4.07 29.75
N LEU A 20 -14.33 4.11 30.09
CA LEU A 20 -13.30 4.75 29.27
C LEU A 20 -13.18 4.09 27.91
N TYR A 21 -13.22 2.75 27.84
CA TYR A 21 -13.22 2.01 26.60
C TYR A 21 -14.49 2.26 25.78
N GLY A 22 -15.65 2.31 26.42
CA GLY A 22 -16.92 2.69 25.77
C GLY A 22 -16.88 4.10 25.17
N VAL A 23 -16.37 5.08 25.96
CA VAL A 23 -16.16 6.45 25.47
C VAL A 23 -15.14 6.49 24.33
N TYR A 24 -14.03 5.76 24.44
CA TYR A 24 -13.03 5.64 23.37
C TYR A 24 -13.66 5.11 22.07
N MET A 25 -14.50 4.08 22.16
CA MET A 25 -15.21 3.53 20.99
C MET A 25 -16.25 4.50 20.42
N LEU A 26 -16.93 5.29 21.26
CA LEU A 26 -17.90 6.31 20.83
C LEU A 26 -17.24 7.54 20.18
N ILE A 27 -16.02 7.88 20.58
CA ILE A 27 -15.28 9.04 20.05
C ILE A 27 -14.51 8.68 18.75
N GLY A 28 -14.66 7.46 18.25
CA GLY A 28 -14.01 7.01 16.99
C GLY A 28 -12.66 6.34 17.21
N GLY A 29 -12.50 5.60 18.30
CA GLY A 29 -11.29 4.84 18.61
C GLY A 29 -11.02 3.63 17.72
N GLY A 30 -11.84 3.41 16.68
CA GLY A 30 -11.59 2.43 15.61
C GLY A 30 -11.13 3.10 14.31
N PRO A 31 -10.68 2.33 13.33
CA PRO A 31 -10.36 2.86 12.00
C PRO A 31 -11.59 3.60 11.44
N ASP A 32 -11.35 4.80 10.89
CA ASP A 32 -12.40 5.61 10.30
C ASP A 32 -13.06 4.84 9.14
N ALA A 33 -14.36 4.54 9.28
CA ALA A 33 -15.11 3.78 8.27
C ALA A 33 -15.09 4.44 6.89
N SER A 34 -14.95 5.77 6.82
CA SER A 34 -14.82 6.49 5.55
C SER A 34 -13.48 6.22 4.87
N LEU A 35 -12.39 6.09 5.64
CA LEU A 35 -11.07 5.75 5.13
C LEU A 35 -11.02 4.29 4.66
N ILE A 36 -11.65 3.38 5.40
CA ILE A 36 -11.79 1.96 5.00
C ILE A 36 -12.59 1.87 3.69
N ALA A 37 -13.71 2.60 3.61
CA ALA A 37 -14.51 2.66 2.40
C ALA A 37 -13.68 3.20 1.21
N LYS A 38 -12.85 4.23 1.44
CA LYS A 38 -11.95 4.78 0.43
C LYS A 38 -11.00 3.71 -0.11
N VAL A 39 -10.28 2.98 0.75
CA VAL A 39 -9.36 1.92 0.32
C VAL A 39 -10.07 0.79 -0.43
N LYS A 40 -11.33 0.51 -0.09
CA LYS A 40 -12.14 -0.49 -0.77
C LYS A 40 -12.60 -0.05 -2.15
N THR A 41 -12.90 1.24 -2.34
CA THR A 41 -13.61 1.72 -3.54
C THR A 41 -12.76 2.62 -4.44
N ASP A 42 -11.70 3.23 -3.93
CA ASP A 42 -10.83 4.09 -4.72
C ASP A 42 -9.91 3.23 -5.59
N ARG A 43 -10.17 3.27 -6.90
CA ARG A 43 -9.45 2.48 -7.91
C ARG A 43 -8.92 3.42 -9.00
N PRO A 44 -7.87 4.21 -8.72
CA PRO A 44 -7.30 5.11 -9.71
C PRO A 44 -6.82 4.31 -10.93
N SER A 45 -7.24 4.74 -12.13
CA SER A 45 -6.96 4.02 -13.38
C SER A 45 -5.47 3.84 -13.63
N GLU A 46 -4.69 4.79 -13.17
CA GLU A 46 -3.25 4.87 -13.38
C GLU A 46 -2.47 3.82 -12.58
N ARG A 47 -3.02 3.38 -11.43
CA ARG A 47 -2.35 2.50 -10.47
C ARG A 47 -3.17 1.25 -10.10
N THR A 48 -4.27 1.02 -10.81
CA THR A 48 -5.07 -0.19 -10.64
C THR A 48 -4.65 -1.21 -11.68
N MET A 49 -4.04 -2.27 -11.20
CA MET A 49 -3.63 -3.44 -11.96
C MET A 49 -4.76 -4.48 -11.96
N TRP A 50 -4.62 -5.51 -12.77
CA TRP A 50 -5.58 -6.59 -12.95
C TRP A 50 -6.91 -6.06 -13.52
N ASN A 51 -8.06 -6.44 -12.93
CA ASN A 51 -9.36 -6.00 -13.40
C ASN A 51 -9.92 -4.87 -12.52
N ARG A 52 -9.88 -3.64 -13.02
CA ARG A 52 -10.41 -2.48 -12.31
C ARG A 52 -11.89 -2.63 -11.93
N GLU A 53 -12.67 -3.35 -12.73
CA GLU A 53 -14.09 -3.59 -12.51
C GLU A 53 -14.37 -4.90 -11.74
N GLY A 54 -13.32 -5.54 -11.21
CA GLY A 54 -13.44 -6.76 -10.41
C GLY A 54 -14.33 -6.56 -9.18
N ALA A 55 -15.00 -7.62 -8.74
CA ALA A 55 -15.91 -7.57 -7.58
C ALA A 55 -15.16 -7.22 -6.28
N HIS A 56 -13.87 -7.58 -6.20
CA HIS A 56 -13.04 -7.40 -5.02
C HIS A 56 -11.95 -6.37 -5.24
N THR A 57 -11.46 -5.78 -4.13
CA THR A 57 -10.30 -4.86 -4.12
C THR A 57 -9.22 -5.40 -3.23
N LEU A 58 -8.05 -5.68 -3.81
CA LEU A 58 -6.80 -5.89 -3.07
C LEU A 58 -6.00 -4.59 -3.13
N ALA A 59 -5.97 -3.83 -2.06
CA ALA A 59 -5.13 -2.64 -1.96
C ALA A 59 -3.82 -2.97 -1.23
N VAL A 60 -2.70 -2.44 -1.72
CA VAL A 60 -1.39 -2.59 -1.08
C VAL A 60 -0.79 -1.21 -0.79
N PHE A 61 -0.35 -0.99 0.43
CA PHE A 61 0.55 0.10 0.78
C PHE A 61 1.99 -0.38 0.66
N SER A 62 2.74 0.23 -0.23
CA SER A 62 4.02 -0.32 -0.70
C SER A 62 5.09 0.76 -0.92
N ASP A 63 6.35 0.34 -0.81
CA ASP A 63 7.53 1.16 -1.03
C ASP A 63 8.45 0.46 -2.03
N HIS A 64 8.89 1.18 -3.06
CA HIS A 64 9.73 0.63 -4.13
C HIS A 64 11.13 0.22 -3.66
N GLN A 65 11.61 0.72 -2.51
CA GLN A 65 12.88 0.26 -1.93
C GLN A 65 12.71 -0.87 -0.91
N CYS A 66 11.48 -1.22 -0.52
CA CYS A 66 11.23 -2.27 0.47
C CYS A 66 11.47 -3.68 -0.13
N PRO A 67 12.39 -4.50 0.43
CA PRO A 67 12.65 -5.85 -0.09
C PRO A 67 11.45 -6.79 0.03
N ALA A 68 10.67 -6.67 1.11
CA ALA A 68 9.45 -7.46 1.27
C ALA A 68 8.40 -7.11 0.21
N CYS A 69 8.29 -5.82 -0.16
CA CYS A 69 7.40 -5.38 -1.25
C CYS A 69 7.78 -6.01 -2.58
N LYS A 70 9.08 -6.11 -2.88
CA LYS A 70 9.58 -6.81 -4.07
C LYS A 70 9.13 -8.26 -4.10
N ILE A 71 9.31 -8.99 -2.99
CA ILE A 71 8.92 -10.42 -2.91
C ILE A 71 7.43 -10.60 -3.22
N PHE A 72 6.57 -9.77 -2.62
CA PHE A 72 5.13 -9.84 -2.88
C PHE A 72 4.77 -9.43 -4.32
N HIS A 73 5.41 -8.39 -4.86
CA HIS A 73 5.19 -7.97 -6.24
C HIS A 73 5.55 -9.07 -7.25
N GLU A 74 6.72 -9.70 -7.08
CA GLU A 74 7.16 -10.83 -7.91
C GLU A 74 6.21 -12.03 -7.78
N TYR A 75 5.73 -12.31 -6.56
CA TYR A 75 4.78 -13.39 -6.31
C TYR A 75 3.44 -13.14 -7.00
N LEU A 76 2.89 -11.93 -6.88
CA LEU A 76 1.61 -11.55 -7.48
C LEU A 76 1.70 -11.43 -9.01
N GLY A 77 2.83 -10.97 -9.55
CA GLY A 77 3.09 -10.93 -11.00
C GLY A 77 2.97 -12.31 -11.67
N GLY A 78 3.25 -13.39 -10.93
CA GLY A 78 3.03 -14.75 -11.42
C GLY A 78 1.55 -15.11 -11.64
N PHE A 79 0.59 -14.33 -11.11
CA PHE A 79 -0.85 -14.58 -11.29
C PHE A 79 -1.36 -14.09 -12.64
N GLU A 80 -0.67 -13.16 -13.28
CA GLU A 80 -1.08 -12.54 -14.55
C GLU A 80 -0.88 -13.45 -15.75
N ALA A 81 -0.04 -14.47 -15.62
CA ALA A 81 0.14 -15.45 -16.67
C ALA A 81 -1.17 -16.23 -16.93
N THR A 82 -1.65 -16.22 -18.17
CA THR A 82 -2.91 -16.90 -18.56
C THR A 82 -2.89 -18.41 -18.27
N THR A 83 -1.70 -18.99 -18.13
CA THR A 83 -1.48 -20.41 -17.74
C THR A 83 -1.42 -20.60 -16.22
N SER A 84 -1.41 -19.52 -15.44
CA SER A 84 -1.39 -19.60 -13.98
C SER A 84 -2.70 -20.17 -13.45
N PRO A 85 -2.65 -21.11 -12.50
CA PRO A 85 -3.86 -21.57 -11.81
C PRO A 85 -4.55 -20.45 -11.02
N ASN A 86 -3.87 -19.35 -10.78
CA ASN A 86 -4.38 -18.20 -10.03
C ASN A 86 -4.88 -17.05 -10.95
N PHE A 87 -4.79 -17.23 -12.28
CA PHE A 87 -5.20 -16.21 -13.25
C PHE A 87 -6.65 -15.74 -13.08
N ALA A 88 -7.54 -16.65 -12.66
CA ALA A 88 -8.94 -16.29 -12.41
C ALA A 88 -9.12 -15.22 -11.33
N LEU A 89 -8.20 -15.15 -10.35
CA LEU A 89 -8.22 -14.15 -9.28
C LEU A 89 -8.02 -12.74 -9.83
N THR A 90 -7.14 -12.58 -10.83
CA THR A 90 -6.86 -11.28 -11.45
C THR A 90 -8.05 -10.74 -12.24
N LYS A 91 -8.96 -11.62 -12.69
CA LYS A 91 -10.17 -11.22 -13.42
C LYS A 91 -11.27 -10.70 -12.49
N ASN A 92 -11.30 -11.14 -11.25
CA ASN A 92 -12.34 -10.77 -10.29
C ASN A 92 -11.87 -9.77 -9.23
N THR A 93 -10.61 -9.34 -9.30
CA THR A 93 -9.99 -8.48 -8.29
C THR A 93 -9.31 -7.29 -8.93
N ALA A 94 -9.61 -6.09 -8.43
CA ALA A 94 -8.81 -4.91 -8.70
C ALA A 94 -7.61 -4.90 -7.74
N PHE A 95 -6.39 -4.87 -8.27
CA PHE A 95 -5.19 -4.72 -7.45
C PHE A 95 -4.73 -3.27 -7.48
N VAL A 96 -4.87 -2.57 -6.35
CA VAL A 96 -4.62 -1.13 -6.23
C VAL A 96 -3.33 -0.89 -5.46
N PHE A 97 -2.43 -0.12 -6.05
CA PHE A 97 -1.18 0.28 -5.41
C PHE A 97 -1.33 1.64 -4.75
N HIS A 98 -1.03 1.73 -3.45
CA HIS A 98 -0.87 2.94 -2.67
C HIS A 98 0.58 3.14 -2.28
N TYR A 99 1.09 4.36 -2.43
CA TYR A 99 2.44 4.71 -2.03
C TYR A 99 2.55 4.82 -0.50
N PHE A 100 3.51 4.15 0.08
CA PHE A 100 3.85 4.30 1.49
C PHE A 100 5.37 4.38 1.68
N PRO A 101 5.97 5.52 1.28
CA PRO A 101 7.41 5.71 1.35
C PRO A 101 7.91 5.68 2.79
N LEU A 102 8.75 4.70 3.13
CA LEU A 102 9.42 4.56 4.43
C LEU A 102 10.67 5.47 4.47
N TYR A 103 10.49 6.76 4.26
CA TYR A 103 11.54 7.75 4.02
C TYR A 103 12.57 7.88 5.13
N GLN A 104 12.29 7.37 6.35
CA GLN A 104 13.24 7.36 7.46
C GLN A 104 14.34 6.31 7.28
N ILE A 105 14.09 5.26 6.49
CA ILE A 105 15.02 4.14 6.25
C ILE A 105 15.31 3.91 4.76
N HIS A 106 14.50 4.47 3.88
CA HIS A 106 14.62 4.38 2.43
C HIS A 106 14.78 5.78 1.82
N GLU A 107 16.01 6.17 1.59
CA GLU A 107 16.39 7.53 1.15
C GLU A 107 15.69 7.97 -0.15
N HIS A 108 15.42 7.03 -1.05
CA HIS A 108 14.83 7.30 -2.36
C HIS A 108 13.35 6.96 -2.48
N ALA A 109 12.67 6.62 -1.37
CA ALA A 109 11.28 6.18 -1.41
C ALA A 109 10.34 7.22 -2.05
N PHE A 110 10.47 8.50 -1.69
CA PHE A 110 9.69 9.58 -2.30
C PHE A 110 10.05 9.82 -3.78
N PRO A 111 11.32 10.00 -4.17
CA PRO A 111 11.68 10.16 -5.58
C PRO A 111 11.20 9.02 -6.47
N LEU A 112 11.28 7.77 -6.02
CA LEU A 112 10.78 6.61 -6.76
C LEU A 112 9.25 6.61 -6.85
N GLY A 113 8.56 7.00 -5.77
CA GLY A 113 7.10 7.17 -5.79
C GLY A 113 6.66 8.24 -6.80
N TYR A 114 7.33 9.40 -6.82
CA TYR A 114 7.03 10.48 -7.79
C TYR A 114 7.31 10.04 -9.22
N ALA A 115 8.39 9.29 -9.45
CA ALA A 115 8.71 8.75 -10.76
C ALA A 115 7.68 7.72 -11.22
N ALA A 116 7.23 6.84 -10.32
CA ALA A 116 6.20 5.86 -10.64
C ALA A 116 4.87 6.54 -11.00
N GLU A 117 4.46 7.57 -10.25
CA GLU A 117 3.24 8.33 -10.54
C GLU A 117 3.37 9.13 -11.86
N ALA A 118 4.55 9.69 -12.17
CA ALA A 118 4.78 10.35 -13.45
C ALA A 118 4.70 9.39 -14.64
N ALA A 119 5.19 8.17 -14.48
CA ALA A 119 5.05 7.11 -15.47
C ALA A 119 3.60 6.62 -15.59
N ALA A 120 2.88 6.54 -14.46
CA ALA A 120 1.46 6.20 -14.42
C ALA A 120 0.61 7.14 -15.29
N ARG A 121 0.89 8.45 -15.28
CA ARG A 121 0.26 9.45 -16.15
C ARG A 121 0.57 9.25 -17.65
N GLN A 122 1.48 8.35 -17.98
CA GLN A 122 1.81 7.94 -19.34
C GLN A 122 1.46 6.46 -19.62
N GLY A 123 0.68 5.83 -18.72
CA GLY A 123 0.24 4.44 -18.84
C GLY A 123 1.37 3.41 -18.66
N LYS A 124 2.42 3.77 -17.89
CA LYS A 124 3.61 2.94 -17.68
C LYS A 124 3.90 2.64 -16.20
N PHE A 125 2.83 2.63 -15.38
CA PHE A 125 2.97 2.38 -13.95
C PHE A 125 3.56 1.00 -13.64
N GLU A 126 3.04 -0.04 -14.28
CA GLU A 126 3.43 -1.41 -14.02
C GLU A 126 4.89 -1.66 -14.45
N GLU A 127 5.27 -1.17 -15.63
CA GLU A 127 6.62 -1.36 -16.16
C GLU A 127 7.67 -0.66 -15.30
N ILE A 128 7.40 0.58 -14.84
CA ILE A 128 8.36 1.30 -14.00
C ILE A 128 8.43 0.69 -12.59
N THR A 129 7.31 0.28 -12.02
CA THR A 129 7.25 -0.39 -10.72
C THR A 129 8.02 -1.70 -10.73
N LYS A 130 7.82 -2.53 -11.76
CA LYS A 130 8.58 -3.77 -11.98
C LYS A 130 10.08 -3.48 -12.11
N ARG A 131 10.46 -2.43 -12.86
CA ARG A 131 11.86 -2.05 -13.02
C ARG A 131 12.48 -1.63 -11.70
N PHE A 132 11.80 -0.83 -10.88
CA PHE A 132 12.30 -0.41 -9.58
C PHE A 132 12.50 -1.59 -8.64
N PHE A 133 11.56 -2.52 -8.55
CA PHE A 133 11.72 -3.72 -7.74
C PHE A 133 12.84 -4.63 -8.26
N THR A 134 12.96 -4.80 -9.57
CA THR A 134 14.05 -5.61 -10.17
C THR A 134 15.42 -5.03 -9.84
N ASP A 135 15.55 -3.72 -9.89
CA ASP A 135 16.83 -3.02 -9.72
C ASP A 135 17.16 -2.63 -8.28
N GLN A 136 16.35 -3.04 -7.26
CA GLN A 136 16.55 -2.62 -5.87
C GLN A 136 17.99 -2.73 -5.38
N SER A 137 18.66 -3.85 -5.65
CA SER A 137 20.05 -4.04 -5.23
C SER A 137 21.05 -3.08 -5.89
N LYS A 138 20.70 -2.52 -7.05
CA LYS A 138 21.53 -1.50 -7.74
C LYS A 138 21.37 -0.12 -7.13
N LEU A 139 20.34 0.09 -6.30
CA LEU A 139 20.01 1.37 -5.68
C LEU A 139 20.61 1.50 -4.29
N GLU A 140 21.18 0.42 -3.75
CA GLU A 140 21.86 0.44 -2.45
C GLU A 140 23.09 1.35 -2.51
N GLY A 141 23.16 2.33 -1.60
CA GLY A 141 24.27 3.28 -1.50
C GLY A 141 24.35 4.32 -2.63
N VAL A 142 23.38 4.38 -3.53
CA VAL A 142 23.28 5.43 -4.55
C VAL A 142 22.92 6.74 -3.87
N GLN A 143 23.76 7.78 -3.99
CA GLN A 143 23.51 9.08 -3.37
C GLN A 143 22.55 9.95 -4.19
N ASP A 144 22.70 9.97 -5.52
CA ASP A 144 21.79 10.69 -6.42
C ASP A 144 21.03 9.71 -7.32
N ILE A 145 19.74 9.56 -7.05
CA ILE A 145 18.86 8.65 -7.78
C ILE A 145 18.38 9.21 -9.13
N LYS A 146 18.53 10.52 -9.37
CA LYS A 146 18.01 11.19 -10.57
C LYS A 146 18.54 10.62 -11.89
N PRO A 147 19.86 10.34 -12.05
CA PRO A 147 20.36 9.72 -13.28
C PRO A 147 19.75 8.35 -13.56
N TYR A 148 19.54 7.55 -12.51
CA TYR A 148 18.88 6.25 -12.66
C TYR A 148 17.43 6.42 -13.10
N ILE A 149 16.65 7.28 -12.46
CA ILE A 149 15.24 7.56 -12.82
C ILE A 149 15.15 8.05 -14.27
N ALA A 150 16.03 8.95 -14.69
CA ALA A 150 16.06 9.46 -16.06
C ALA A 150 16.37 8.35 -17.07
N GLN A 151 17.32 7.44 -16.75
CA GLN A 151 17.63 6.31 -17.61
C GLN A 151 16.45 5.34 -17.73
N VAL A 152 15.75 5.05 -16.63
CA VAL A 152 14.55 4.20 -16.64
C VAL A 152 13.45 4.82 -17.50
N ALA A 153 13.21 6.13 -17.39
CA ALA A 153 12.22 6.83 -18.21
C ALA A 153 12.52 6.69 -19.70
N LYS A 154 13.80 6.81 -20.08
CA LYS A 154 14.26 6.61 -21.45
C LYS A 154 14.09 5.17 -21.93
N ASP A 155 14.48 4.19 -21.10
CA ASP A 155 14.37 2.75 -21.42
C ASP A 155 12.90 2.36 -21.65
N LEU A 156 11.97 2.94 -20.89
CA LEU A 156 10.52 2.73 -21.00
C LEU A 156 9.88 3.57 -22.13
N LYS A 157 10.67 4.36 -22.85
CA LYS A 157 10.22 5.24 -23.95
C LYS A 157 9.13 6.23 -23.51
N LEU A 158 9.26 6.77 -22.30
CA LEU A 158 8.41 7.85 -21.81
C LEU A 158 8.74 9.16 -22.55
N ASP A 159 7.77 10.07 -22.63
CA ASP A 159 8.07 11.47 -22.95
C ASP A 159 8.88 12.05 -21.77
N GLU A 160 10.19 12.16 -21.95
CA GLU A 160 11.14 12.57 -20.90
C GLU A 160 10.85 14.01 -20.42
N LYS A 161 10.39 14.91 -21.30
CA LYS A 161 10.04 16.29 -20.93
C LYS A 161 8.80 16.32 -20.05
N LYS A 162 7.74 15.59 -20.48
CA LYS A 162 6.52 15.45 -19.70
C LYS A 162 6.81 14.75 -18.36
N PHE A 163 7.58 13.68 -18.37
CA PHE A 163 7.95 12.92 -17.19
C PHE A 163 8.67 13.80 -16.15
N THR A 164 9.70 14.54 -16.57
CA THR A 164 10.45 15.45 -15.70
C THR A 164 9.56 16.58 -15.15
N LYS A 165 8.68 17.13 -15.99
CA LYS A 165 7.70 18.15 -15.57
C LYS A 165 6.74 17.57 -14.52
N ASP A 166 6.18 16.40 -14.79
CA ASP A 166 5.22 15.74 -13.91
C ASP A 166 5.85 15.38 -12.57
N MET A 167 7.09 14.86 -12.53
CA MET A 167 7.81 14.58 -11.28
C MET A 167 7.99 15.83 -10.38
N ASN A 168 8.09 17.02 -10.98
CA ASN A 168 8.23 18.28 -10.25
C ASN A 168 6.88 18.99 -9.99
N ASP A 169 5.78 18.42 -10.44
CA ASP A 169 4.44 18.93 -10.20
C ASP A 169 3.98 18.62 -8.78
N LYS A 170 3.66 19.68 -8.01
CA LYS A 170 3.17 19.54 -6.64
C LYS A 170 1.88 18.73 -6.55
N ALA A 171 0.99 18.84 -7.53
CA ALA A 171 -0.24 18.06 -7.55
C ALA A 171 0.04 16.57 -7.73
N LEU A 172 1.06 16.19 -8.52
CA LEU A 172 1.52 14.81 -8.58
C LEU A 172 2.14 14.35 -7.25
N GLN A 173 3.03 15.17 -6.70
CA GLN A 173 3.70 14.84 -5.43
C GLN A 173 2.68 14.65 -4.30
N SER A 174 1.59 15.44 -4.29
CA SER A 174 0.50 15.29 -3.32
C SER A 174 -0.15 13.90 -3.38
N VAL A 175 -0.26 13.27 -4.56
CA VAL A 175 -0.82 11.91 -4.67
C VAL A 175 -0.05 10.93 -3.79
N VAL A 176 1.28 10.97 -3.84
CA VAL A 176 2.15 10.09 -3.03
C VAL A 176 2.05 10.44 -1.54
N GLN A 177 1.97 11.74 -1.22
CA GLN A 177 1.86 12.22 0.16
C GLN A 177 0.48 11.89 0.75
N ASP A 178 -0.59 12.01 -0.03
CA ASP A 178 -1.95 11.69 0.39
C ASP A 178 -2.13 10.18 0.64
N ASP A 179 -1.49 9.33 -0.17
CA ASP A 179 -1.46 7.89 0.06
C ASP A 179 -0.71 7.55 1.37
N LEU A 180 0.45 8.17 1.62
CA LEU A 180 1.17 8.03 2.89
C LEU A 180 0.27 8.43 4.07
N ALA A 181 -0.33 9.62 4.01
CA ALA A 181 -1.22 10.11 5.06
C ALA A 181 -2.47 9.23 5.26
N LEU A 182 -3.00 8.66 4.19
CA LEU A 182 -4.09 7.68 4.25
C LEU A 182 -3.64 6.42 5.00
N GLY A 183 -2.48 5.86 4.62
CA GLY A 183 -1.93 4.68 5.29
C GLY A 183 -1.68 4.91 6.77
N GLU A 184 -1.08 6.05 7.15
CA GLU A 184 -0.86 6.42 8.56
C GLU A 184 -2.16 6.46 9.36
N LYS A 185 -3.22 7.08 8.82
CA LYS A 185 -4.54 7.12 9.45
C LYS A 185 -5.21 5.75 9.57
N LEU A 186 -4.87 4.82 8.68
CA LEU A 186 -5.34 3.42 8.72
C LEU A 186 -4.46 2.52 9.60
N GLY A 187 -3.46 3.09 10.28
CA GLY A 187 -2.54 2.33 11.13
C GLY A 187 -1.55 1.47 10.37
N VAL A 188 -1.23 1.83 9.11
CA VAL A 188 -0.11 1.24 8.37
C VAL A 188 1.18 1.76 8.98
N ASN A 189 2.07 0.85 9.37
CA ASN A 189 3.37 1.16 9.99
C ASN A 189 4.54 0.38 9.38
N SER A 190 4.25 -0.45 8.39
CA SER A 190 5.23 -1.26 7.67
C SER A 190 4.75 -1.55 6.25
N THR A 191 5.66 -1.96 5.38
CA THR A 191 5.34 -2.35 4.00
C THR A 191 5.87 -3.74 3.67
N PRO A 192 5.17 -4.52 2.85
CA PRO A 192 3.84 -4.21 2.33
C PRO A 192 2.75 -4.42 3.39
N THR A 193 1.71 -3.58 3.39
CA THR A 193 0.47 -3.81 4.14
C THR A 193 -0.67 -3.94 3.15
N PHE A 194 -1.46 -5.00 3.29
CA PHE A 194 -2.56 -5.31 2.39
C PHE A 194 -3.91 -5.08 3.06
N PHE A 195 -4.86 -4.61 2.25
CA PHE A 195 -6.28 -4.56 2.59
C PHE A 195 -7.06 -5.32 1.52
N LEU A 196 -7.91 -6.24 1.94
CA LEU A 196 -8.82 -6.97 1.06
C LEU A 196 -10.24 -6.52 1.35
N ASP A 197 -10.90 -5.92 0.37
CA ASP A 197 -12.22 -5.31 0.52
C ASP A 197 -12.34 -4.33 1.70
N GLY A 198 -11.24 -3.64 2.01
CA GLY A 198 -11.13 -2.68 3.12
C GLY A 198 -10.75 -3.30 4.45
N GLU A 199 -10.65 -4.62 4.56
CA GLU A 199 -10.16 -5.31 5.76
C GLU A 199 -8.65 -5.47 5.71
N LYS A 200 -7.95 -5.01 6.77
CA LYS A 200 -6.49 -5.12 6.88
C LYS A 200 -6.10 -6.58 7.12
N LEU A 201 -5.20 -7.08 6.28
CA LEU A 201 -4.64 -8.42 6.44
C LEU A 201 -3.40 -8.36 7.33
N GLU A 202 -3.42 -9.09 8.44
CA GLU A 202 -2.34 -9.08 9.43
C GLU A 202 -1.37 -10.26 9.21
N ASN A 203 -0.08 -10.05 9.53
CA ASN A 203 0.96 -11.08 9.56
C ASN A 203 1.04 -11.96 8.30
N LEU A 204 1.02 -11.32 7.14
CA LEU A 204 0.80 -11.96 5.85
C LEU A 204 2.10 -12.54 5.27
N ALA A 205 2.14 -13.85 5.02
CA ALA A 205 3.07 -14.45 4.07
C ALA A 205 2.43 -14.50 2.66
N PRO A 206 3.22 -14.60 1.57
CA PRO A 206 2.64 -14.69 0.21
C PRO A 206 1.61 -15.81 0.04
N ALA A 207 1.83 -16.96 0.70
CA ALA A 207 0.87 -18.08 0.65
C ALA A 207 -0.47 -17.76 1.35
N ASP A 208 -0.44 -16.95 2.42
CA ASP A 208 -1.64 -16.54 3.15
C ASP A 208 -2.45 -15.54 2.33
N LEU A 209 -1.78 -14.64 1.61
CA LEU A 209 -2.45 -13.74 0.67
C LEU A 209 -3.17 -14.54 -0.42
N LEU A 210 -2.51 -15.54 -0.99
CA LEU A 210 -3.15 -16.40 -1.99
C LEU A 210 -4.37 -17.12 -1.41
N LYS A 211 -4.28 -17.61 -0.18
CA LYS A 211 -5.41 -18.25 0.49
C LYS A 211 -6.57 -17.26 0.65
N ALA A 212 -6.32 -16.05 1.17
CA ALA A 212 -7.33 -15.01 1.33
C ALA A 212 -8.03 -14.69 0.00
N LEU A 213 -7.26 -14.59 -1.11
CA LEU A 213 -7.83 -14.34 -2.44
C LEU A 213 -8.65 -15.53 -2.97
N LYS A 214 -8.28 -16.77 -2.64
CA LYS A 214 -9.03 -17.98 -3.07
C LYS A 214 -10.31 -18.17 -2.26
N ASP A 215 -10.38 -17.66 -1.06
CA ASP A 215 -11.56 -17.74 -0.19
C ASP A 215 -12.64 -16.69 -0.56
N LEU A 216 -12.34 -15.79 -1.53
CA LEU A 216 -13.33 -14.86 -2.09
C LEU A 216 -14.43 -15.61 -2.83
N LYS A 217 -15.67 -15.23 -2.58
CA LYS A 217 -16.88 -15.85 -3.16
C LYS A 217 -17.36 -15.15 -4.42
#